data_44ad8e88ebe2b9c06cbc347e1eaf5dee
#
_entry.id   44ad8e88ebe2b9c06cbc347e1eaf5dee
#
_cell.length_a   1.000
_cell.length_b   1.000
_cell.length_c   1.000
_cell.angle_alpha   90.00
_cell.angle_beta   90.00
_cell.angle_gamma   90.00
#
_symmetry.space_group_name_H-M   'P 1'
#
loop_
_entity.id
_entity.type
_entity.pdbx_description
1 polymer ?
#
loop_
_entity_poly.entity_id
_entity_poly.type
_entity_poly.pdbx_seq_one_letter_code
_entity_poly.pdbx_strand_id
1 'polypeptide(L)'
;MFNGTLFKFQTLHEENLLSKCADHQEMVLYAPTGSGKTVMVCKFIDDYLDENPNTVFLWLCPGAGGLHKQSQDSFEELTSGIPYGDVYSFISEPDPRGQVFFINWDKINSKSNVVLKEGEHKDFMSKIYACHSSNIKIFMLIDEEHKYRDTANQYIANINPVHVLRISATPVTVADHVETITDDEVIGAGLIALGISVNEGVTQAIQENNNLDDDLMLLEMADQKRKAIKAEYEKLGIDVNPLVVIQFPNGYPEWIDRVKQALSDMGYPESSGFVASWFSGDHPDNPEEITKLNGEYRFLLFKQAIATGWDCPRAKILVKLREGGTERFNIQTVGRIRRMPE
;
A
#
# COMPACT_ATOMS: atom_id res chain seq x y z
N MET A 1 13.21 -7.52 18.42
CA MET A 1 12.04 -7.37 19.34
C MET A 1 11.08 -6.36 18.73
N PHE A 2 9.80 -6.71 18.63
CA PHE A 2 8.76 -5.83 18.11
C PHE A 2 8.44 -4.69 19.06
N ASN A 3 8.39 -3.45 18.53
CA ASN A 3 8.20 -2.22 19.33
C ASN A 3 6.77 -1.64 19.18
N GLY A 4 5.95 -2.23 18.32
CA GLY A 4 4.60 -1.75 18.04
C GLY A 4 3.55 -2.27 19.01
N THR A 5 2.29 -1.90 18.77
CA THR A 5 1.13 -2.43 19.47
C THR A 5 0.15 -2.96 18.43
N LEU A 6 -0.36 -4.17 18.63
CA LEU A 6 -1.38 -4.76 17.78
C LEU A 6 -2.78 -4.53 18.36
N PHE A 7 -3.76 -4.34 17.50
CA PHE A 7 -5.17 -4.47 17.86
C PHE A 7 -5.50 -5.95 18.13
N LYS A 8 -6.56 -6.20 18.90
CA LYS A 8 -6.95 -7.58 19.27
C LYS A 8 -7.14 -8.52 18.07
N PHE A 9 -7.75 -8.02 17.00
CA PHE A 9 -7.92 -8.83 15.79
C PHE A 9 -6.58 -9.14 15.12
N GLN A 10 -5.66 -8.17 15.10
CA GLN A 10 -4.33 -8.37 14.52
C GLN A 10 -3.54 -9.42 15.30
N THR A 11 -3.58 -9.39 16.62
CA THR A 11 -2.95 -10.41 17.48
C THR A 11 -3.53 -11.79 17.19
N LEU A 12 -4.85 -11.90 17.12
CA LEU A 12 -5.52 -13.18 16.85
C LEU A 12 -5.08 -13.78 15.50
N HIS A 13 -5.09 -13.00 14.45
CA HIS A 13 -4.73 -13.45 13.10
C HIS A 13 -3.22 -13.73 12.97
N GLU A 14 -2.39 -12.97 13.66
CA GLU A 14 -0.95 -13.21 13.71
C GLU A 14 -0.61 -14.53 14.42
N GLU A 15 -1.19 -14.78 15.59
CA GLU A 15 -1.05 -16.05 16.34
C GLU A 15 -1.57 -17.25 15.52
N ASN A 16 -2.69 -17.07 14.80
CA ASN A 16 -3.21 -18.09 13.90
C ASN A 16 -2.20 -18.42 12.80
N LEU A 17 -1.63 -17.43 12.12
CA LEU A 17 -0.62 -17.64 11.08
C LEU A 17 0.60 -18.38 11.61
N LEU A 18 1.11 -18.01 12.79
CA LEU A 18 2.23 -18.70 13.44
C LEU A 18 1.89 -20.18 13.69
N SER A 19 0.72 -20.45 14.23
CA SER A 19 0.29 -21.81 14.52
C SER A 19 0.17 -22.67 13.26
N LYS A 20 -0.20 -22.05 12.11
CA LYS A 20 -0.38 -22.75 10.83
C LYS A 20 0.93 -23.06 10.11
N CYS A 21 2.04 -22.42 10.48
CA CYS A 21 3.36 -22.78 9.94
C CYS A 21 3.75 -24.24 10.23
N ALA A 22 3.18 -24.86 11.26
CA ALA A 22 3.45 -26.28 11.55
C ALA A 22 2.90 -27.23 10.48
N ASP A 23 1.78 -26.89 9.86
CA ASP A 23 0.99 -27.78 9.01
C ASP A 23 0.96 -27.33 7.53
N HIS A 24 1.29 -26.08 7.23
CA HIS A 24 1.13 -25.49 5.90
C HIS A 24 2.42 -24.85 5.40
N GLN A 25 2.81 -25.18 4.18
CA GLN A 25 3.96 -24.55 3.53
C GLN A 25 3.58 -23.21 2.91
N GLU A 26 2.40 -23.11 2.32
CA GLU A 26 1.91 -21.94 1.61
C GLU A 26 0.65 -21.37 2.25
N MET A 27 0.73 -20.11 2.67
CA MET A 27 -0.34 -19.41 3.36
C MET A 27 -0.64 -18.07 2.69
N VAL A 28 -1.88 -17.61 2.81
CA VAL A 28 -2.33 -16.29 2.36
C VAL A 28 -2.86 -15.50 3.55
N LEU A 29 -2.39 -14.28 3.73
CA LEU A 29 -3.03 -13.26 4.55
C LEU A 29 -3.87 -12.35 3.65
N TYR A 30 -5.17 -12.56 3.67
CA TYR A 30 -6.14 -11.67 3.02
C TYR A 30 -6.63 -10.63 4.02
N ALA A 31 -6.33 -9.36 3.74
CA ALA A 31 -6.69 -8.28 4.64
C ALA A 31 -6.96 -6.97 3.89
N PRO A 32 -7.99 -6.21 4.27
CA PRO A 32 -8.33 -4.94 3.62
C PRO A 32 -7.17 -3.94 3.63
N THR A 33 -7.20 -2.98 2.70
CA THR A 33 -6.29 -1.83 2.75
C THR A 33 -6.57 -1.02 4.02
N GLY A 34 -5.53 -0.69 4.78
CA GLY A 34 -5.67 0.03 6.06
C GLY A 34 -5.83 -0.87 7.28
N SER A 35 -5.79 -2.20 7.14
CA SER A 35 -5.87 -3.14 8.27
C SER A 35 -4.56 -3.27 9.09
N GLY A 36 -3.48 -2.60 8.70
CA GLY A 36 -2.18 -2.72 9.37
C GLY A 36 -1.40 -3.99 9.04
N LYS A 37 -1.57 -4.56 7.83
CA LYS A 37 -0.85 -5.77 7.38
C LYS A 37 0.65 -5.75 7.69
N THR A 38 1.33 -4.64 7.37
CA THR A 38 2.76 -4.49 7.58
C THR A 38 3.14 -4.62 9.06
N VAL A 39 2.35 -4.01 9.94
CA VAL A 39 2.56 -4.08 11.40
C VAL A 39 2.45 -5.52 11.91
N MET A 40 1.42 -6.24 11.45
CA MET A 40 1.23 -7.66 11.79
C MET A 40 2.39 -8.53 11.28
N VAL A 41 2.84 -8.29 10.05
CA VAL A 41 3.95 -9.06 9.47
C VAL A 41 5.26 -8.79 10.20
N CYS A 42 5.52 -7.56 10.65
CA CYS A 42 6.68 -7.26 11.48
C CYS A 42 6.65 -8.04 12.81
N LYS A 43 5.48 -8.11 13.47
CA LYS A 43 5.30 -8.91 14.67
C LYS A 43 5.49 -10.40 14.40
N PHE A 44 4.86 -10.92 13.35
CA PHE A 44 5.00 -12.31 12.93
C PHE A 44 6.46 -12.72 12.69
N ILE A 45 7.26 -11.86 12.06
CA ILE A 45 8.69 -12.13 11.83
C ILE A 45 9.42 -12.24 13.17
N ASP A 46 9.16 -11.32 14.11
CA ASP A 46 9.79 -11.30 15.43
C ASP A 46 9.51 -12.61 16.17
N ASP A 47 8.22 -12.98 16.29
CA ASP A 47 7.81 -14.18 17.02
C ASP A 47 8.28 -15.48 16.33
N TYR A 48 8.24 -15.51 14.99
CA TYR A 48 8.73 -16.67 14.25
C TYR A 48 10.24 -16.88 14.43
N LEU A 49 11.04 -15.81 14.43
CA LEU A 49 12.49 -15.88 14.60
C LEU A 49 12.89 -16.28 16.03
N ASP A 50 12.11 -15.87 17.04
CA ASP A 50 12.35 -16.29 18.44
C ASP A 50 12.28 -17.82 18.58
N GLU A 51 11.36 -18.48 17.87
CA GLU A 51 11.25 -19.95 17.87
C GLU A 51 12.12 -20.62 16.81
N ASN A 52 12.45 -19.93 15.72
CA ASN A 52 13.15 -20.45 14.57
C ASN A 52 14.37 -19.60 14.17
N PRO A 53 15.39 -19.43 15.04
CA PRO A 53 16.51 -18.53 14.80
C PRO A 53 17.37 -18.92 13.60
N ASN A 54 17.24 -20.14 13.09
CA ASN A 54 17.96 -20.66 11.91
C ASN A 54 17.25 -20.33 10.58
N THR A 55 16.43 -19.26 10.58
CA THR A 55 15.65 -18.84 9.41
C THR A 55 16.15 -17.49 8.88
N VAL A 56 16.11 -17.32 7.57
CA VAL A 56 16.24 -16.04 6.88
C VAL A 56 14.92 -15.69 6.21
N PHE A 57 14.47 -14.45 6.34
CA PHE A 57 13.30 -13.94 5.64
C PHE A 57 13.67 -13.23 4.36
N LEU A 58 13.02 -13.59 3.26
CA LEU A 58 13.08 -12.87 1.99
C LEU A 58 11.74 -12.19 1.76
N TRP A 59 11.69 -10.87 1.94
CA TRP A 59 10.46 -10.09 1.79
C TRP A 59 10.42 -9.46 0.40
N LEU A 60 9.59 -10.01 -0.46
CA LEU A 60 9.45 -9.60 -1.85
C LEU A 60 8.36 -8.51 -1.95
N CYS A 61 8.78 -7.32 -2.37
CA CYS A 61 7.92 -6.14 -2.50
C CYS A 61 7.88 -5.64 -3.94
N PRO A 62 6.75 -5.05 -4.39
CA PRO A 62 6.71 -4.34 -5.67
C PRO A 62 7.69 -3.16 -5.70
N GLY A 63 8.38 -2.96 -6.82
CA GLY A 63 9.28 -1.83 -7.00
C GLY A 63 8.57 -0.50 -7.27
N ALA A 64 7.37 -0.58 -7.83
CA ALA A 64 6.58 0.60 -8.16
C ALA A 64 6.06 1.33 -6.91
N GLY A 65 6.16 2.67 -6.91
CA GLY A 65 5.63 3.52 -5.84
C GLY A 65 6.44 3.51 -4.53
N GLY A 66 7.69 2.99 -4.54
CA GLY A 66 8.54 3.00 -3.34
C GLY A 66 8.10 2.04 -2.23
N LEU A 67 7.21 1.09 -2.51
CA LEU A 67 6.66 0.14 -1.52
C LEU A 67 7.73 -0.64 -0.77
N HIS A 68 8.79 -1.06 -1.47
CA HIS A 68 9.88 -1.80 -0.83
C HIS A 68 10.58 -0.94 0.24
N LYS A 69 10.75 0.37 -0.01
CA LYS A 69 11.34 1.30 0.96
C LYS A 69 10.37 1.53 2.13
N GLN A 70 9.09 1.72 1.84
CA GLN A 70 8.08 1.89 2.89
C GLN A 70 7.99 0.67 3.81
N SER A 71 8.02 -0.55 3.27
CA SER A 71 8.03 -1.77 4.08
C SER A 71 9.31 -1.87 4.92
N GLN A 72 10.46 -1.48 4.36
CA GLN A 72 11.74 -1.43 5.06
C GLN A 72 11.73 -0.38 6.18
N ASP A 73 11.28 0.86 5.89
CA ASP A 73 11.20 1.95 6.86
C ASP A 73 10.25 1.57 8.01
N SER A 74 9.09 0.96 7.70
CA SER A 74 8.15 0.46 8.73
C SER A 74 8.76 -0.67 9.56
N PHE A 75 9.52 -1.57 8.94
CA PHE A 75 10.19 -2.65 9.66
C PHE A 75 11.26 -2.11 10.61
N GLU A 76 12.06 -1.12 10.17
CA GLU A 76 13.06 -0.44 10.99
C GLU A 76 12.44 0.26 12.20
N GLU A 77 11.31 0.93 12.00
CA GLU A 77 10.58 1.61 13.08
C GLU A 77 9.95 0.62 14.07
N LEU A 78 9.35 -0.45 13.58
CA LEU A 78 8.56 -1.40 14.36
C LEU A 78 9.38 -2.52 15.00
N THR A 79 10.64 -2.72 14.59
CA THR A 79 11.47 -3.81 15.10
C THR A 79 12.83 -3.30 15.58
N SER A 80 13.35 -3.91 16.64
CA SER A 80 14.71 -3.65 17.12
C SER A 80 15.48 -4.96 17.26
N GLY A 81 16.76 -4.93 16.87
CA GLY A 81 17.66 -6.07 17.04
C GLY A 81 17.54 -7.16 15.98
N ILE A 82 16.65 -7.03 14.99
CA ILE A 82 16.60 -7.91 13.82
C ILE A 82 17.34 -7.21 12.69
N PRO A 83 18.50 -7.73 12.23
CA PRO A 83 19.21 -7.14 11.11
C PRO A 83 18.41 -7.25 9.82
N TYR A 84 18.51 -6.23 8.97
CA TYR A 84 17.85 -6.24 7.67
C TYR A 84 18.72 -5.63 6.57
N GLY A 85 18.39 -5.92 5.32
CA GLY A 85 19.12 -5.39 4.17
C GLY A 85 18.34 -5.54 2.87
N ASP A 86 19.03 -5.29 1.78
CA ASP A 86 18.51 -5.48 0.42
C ASP A 86 19.07 -6.77 -0.22
N VAL A 87 18.77 -6.98 -1.51
CA VAL A 87 19.23 -8.15 -2.26
C VAL A 87 20.77 -8.25 -2.32
N TYR A 88 21.47 -7.12 -2.40
CA TYR A 88 22.95 -7.11 -2.46
C TYR A 88 23.55 -7.45 -1.10
N SER A 89 22.95 -6.94 -0.04
CA SER A 89 23.28 -7.30 1.34
C SER A 89 23.10 -8.81 1.56
N PHE A 90 21.97 -9.38 1.08
CA PHE A 90 21.74 -10.82 1.16
C PHE A 90 22.82 -11.65 0.47
N ILE A 91 23.18 -11.27 -0.76
CA ILE A 91 24.21 -11.99 -1.53
C ILE A 91 25.56 -11.97 -0.82
N SER A 92 25.93 -10.84 -0.21
CA SER A 92 27.23 -10.64 0.44
C SER A 92 27.29 -11.08 1.90
N GLU A 93 26.12 -11.30 2.57
CA GLU A 93 26.05 -11.66 3.99
C GLU A 93 26.59 -13.08 4.24
N PRO A 94 27.64 -13.26 5.04
CA PRO A 94 28.18 -14.60 5.29
C PRO A 94 27.20 -15.53 5.99
N ASP A 95 26.45 -15.01 6.99
CA ASP A 95 25.47 -15.75 7.78
C ASP A 95 24.14 -14.98 7.89
N PRO A 96 23.16 -15.24 7.01
CA PRO A 96 21.91 -14.51 6.98
C PRO A 96 20.85 -14.98 8.00
N ARG A 97 21.22 -15.85 8.96
CA ARG A 97 20.27 -16.35 9.98
C ARG A 97 19.74 -15.22 10.84
N GLY A 98 18.45 -15.25 11.13
CA GLY A 98 17.78 -14.25 11.96
C GLY A 98 17.67 -12.87 11.31
N GLN A 99 17.80 -12.78 10.00
CA GLN A 99 17.80 -11.51 9.26
C GLN A 99 16.65 -11.45 8.25
N VAL A 100 16.29 -10.23 7.84
CA VAL A 100 15.25 -9.95 6.85
C VAL A 100 15.84 -9.20 5.66
N PHE A 101 15.58 -9.68 4.45
CA PHE A 101 16.06 -9.02 3.24
C PHE A 101 14.91 -8.61 2.34
N PHE A 102 14.82 -7.30 2.08
CA PHE A 102 13.81 -6.70 1.21
C PHE A 102 14.23 -6.79 -0.24
N ILE A 103 13.43 -7.48 -1.03
CA ILE A 103 13.75 -7.80 -2.41
C ILE A 103 12.73 -7.15 -3.33
N ASN A 104 13.19 -6.26 -4.20
CA ASN A 104 12.35 -5.65 -5.22
C ASN A 104 12.12 -6.62 -6.37
N TRP A 105 10.86 -7.02 -6.61
CA TRP A 105 10.45 -7.90 -7.70
C TRP A 105 10.90 -7.44 -9.08
N ASP A 106 10.78 -6.14 -9.35
CA ASP A 106 11.10 -5.59 -10.66
C ASP A 106 12.61 -5.71 -10.98
N LYS A 107 13.43 -5.76 -9.93
CA LYS A 107 14.88 -5.99 -10.08
C LYS A 107 15.22 -7.44 -10.43
N ILE A 108 14.46 -8.39 -9.91
CA ILE A 108 14.73 -9.83 -10.13
C ILE A 108 14.12 -10.29 -11.46
N ASN A 109 13.00 -9.69 -11.89
CA ASN A 109 12.14 -10.23 -12.95
C ASN A 109 12.39 -9.65 -14.34
N SER A 110 13.26 -8.67 -14.51
CA SER A 110 13.40 -8.03 -15.81
C SER A 110 14.28 -8.82 -16.77
N LYS A 111 13.64 -9.52 -17.71
CA LYS A 111 14.31 -10.02 -18.95
C LYS A 111 14.87 -8.89 -19.82
N SER A 112 14.57 -7.63 -19.53
CA SER A 112 14.92 -6.46 -20.33
C SER A 112 15.68 -5.35 -19.59
N ASN A 113 15.80 -5.42 -18.26
CA ASN A 113 16.50 -4.39 -17.48
C ASN A 113 17.80 -4.92 -16.86
N VAL A 114 18.84 -4.21 -17.18
CA VAL A 114 20.25 -4.31 -16.85
C VAL A 114 20.56 -4.22 -15.33
N VAL A 115 19.65 -4.57 -14.43
CA VAL A 115 19.82 -4.34 -12.97
C VAL A 115 20.31 -5.56 -12.22
N LEU A 116 19.97 -6.78 -12.65
CA LEU A 116 20.75 -7.96 -12.32
C LEU A 116 21.33 -8.49 -13.63
N LYS A 117 22.60 -8.22 -13.90
CA LYS A 117 23.36 -8.89 -14.97
C LYS A 117 23.23 -10.39 -14.74
N GLU A 118 23.38 -11.20 -15.81
CA GLU A 118 23.36 -12.67 -15.69
C GLU A 118 24.23 -13.19 -14.52
N GLY A 119 25.31 -12.47 -14.18
CA GLY A 119 26.16 -12.74 -13.01
C GLY A 119 25.45 -12.59 -11.68
N GLU A 120 24.68 -11.50 -11.47
CA GLU A 120 24.04 -11.20 -10.17
C GLU A 120 22.85 -12.13 -9.87
N HIS A 121 22.09 -12.55 -10.89
CA HIS A 121 21.07 -13.59 -10.72
C HIS A 121 21.72 -14.94 -10.37
N LYS A 122 22.85 -15.25 -10.97
CA LYS A 122 23.63 -16.44 -10.65
C LYS A 122 24.17 -16.39 -9.23
N ASP A 123 24.59 -15.22 -8.76
CA ASP A 123 25.07 -14.98 -7.40
C ASP A 123 23.94 -15.10 -6.38
N PHE A 124 22.74 -14.56 -6.67
CA PHE A 124 21.56 -14.74 -5.83
C PHE A 124 21.20 -16.22 -5.67
N MET A 125 21.07 -16.95 -6.77
CA MET A 125 20.77 -18.39 -6.71
C MET A 125 21.88 -19.19 -6.03
N SER A 126 23.15 -18.83 -6.22
CA SER A 126 24.28 -19.45 -5.52
C SER A 126 24.17 -19.23 -4.00
N LYS A 127 23.72 -18.04 -3.58
CA LYS A 127 23.45 -17.76 -2.17
C LYS A 127 22.30 -18.59 -1.60
N ILE A 128 21.22 -18.77 -2.36
CA ILE A 128 20.10 -19.67 -2.00
C ILE A 128 20.63 -21.10 -1.77
N TYR A 129 21.43 -21.64 -2.70
CA TYR A 129 22.04 -22.97 -2.55
C TYR A 129 22.97 -23.05 -1.33
N ALA A 130 23.72 -22.01 -1.04
CA ALA A 130 24.58 -21.94 0.15
C ALA A 130 23.74 -21.98 1.45
N CYS A 131 22.59 -21.27 1.48
CA CYS A 131 21.65 -21.34 2.60
C CYS A 131 21.17 -22.78 2.83
N HIS A 132 20.69 -23.45 1.79
CA HIS A 132 20.23 -24.85 1.91
C HIS A 132 21.37 -25.78 2.35
N SER A 133 22.57 -25.62 1.78
CA SER A 133 23.74 -26.43 2.14
C SER A 133 24.16 -26.26 3.59
N SER A 134 23.92 -25.06 4.16
CA SER A 134 24.20 -24.71 5.56
C SER A 134 22.99 -24.98 6.49
N ASN A 135 21.95 -25.65 5.99
CA ASN A 135 20.71 -25.93 6.70
C ASN A 135 20.02 -24.66 7.22
N ILE A 136 20.13 -23.53 6.50
CA ILE A 136 19.42 -22.30 6.80
C ILE A 136 18.04 -22.38 6.14
N LYS A 137 17.00 -22.22 6.95
CA LYS A 137 15.61 -22.20 6.48
C LYS A 137 15.33 -20.86 5.78
N ILE A 138 14.65 -20.91 4.64
CA ILE A 138 14.23 -19.70 3.91
C ILE A 138 12.72 -19.55 4.05
N PHE A 139 12.29 -18.42 4.60
CA PHE A 139 10.89 -18.01 4.65
C PHE A 139 10.64 -16.90 3.62
N MET A 140 9.72 -17.09 2.69
CA MET A 140 9.36 -16.06 1.72
C MET A 140 8.10 -15.30 2.13
N LEU A 141 8.18 -13.97 2.18
CA LEU A 141 7.04 -13.07 2.29
C LEU A 141 6.80 -12.41 0.92
N ILE A 142 5.58 -12.44 0.43
CA ILE A 142 5.22 -11.88 -0.88
C ILE A 142 4.12 -10.84 -0.71
N ASP A 143 4.51 -9.58 -0.79
CA ASP A 143 3.58 -8.47 -0.67
C ASP A 143 2.96 -8.11 -2.02
N GLU A 144 1.66 -7.77 -2.02
CA GLU A 144 0.87 -7.43 -3.21
C GLU A 144 0.98 -8.51 -4.32
N GLU A 145 0.82 -9.77 -3.97
CA GLU A 145 1.06 -10.95 -4.82
C GLU A 145 0.37 -10.87 -6.19
N HIS A 146 -0.77 -10.18 -6.25
CA HIS A 146 -1.57 -10.06 -7.46
C HIS A 146 -0.83 -9.42 -8.66
N LYS A 147 0.29 -8.73 -8.40
CA LYS A 147 1.10 -8.08 -9.45
C LYS A 147 2.03 -9.06 -10.18
N TYR A 148 2.40 -10.19 -9.54
CA TYR A 148 3.52 -11.02 -9.98
C TYR A 148 3.26 -12.53 -9.97
N ARG A 149 2.00 -12.94 -10.00
CA ARG A 149 1.56 -14.31 -9.78
C ARG A 149 2.40 -15.38 -10.49
N ASP A 150 2.55 -15.29 -11.81
CA ASP A 150 3.23 -16.35 -12.57
C ASP A 150 4.74 -16.37 -12.31
N THR A 151 5.33 -15.20 -12.10
CA THR A 151 6.75 -15.08 -11.78
C THR A 151 7.04 -15.50 -10.36
N ALA A 152 6.16 -15.17 -9.41
CA ALA A 152 6.29 -15.59 -8.02
C ALA A 152 6.38 -17.11 -7.92
N ASN A 153 5.50 -17.84 -8.61
CA ASN A 153 5.50 -19.29 -8.59
C ASN A 153 6.79 -19.92 -9.13
N GLN A 154 7.39 -19.32 -10.17
CA GLN A 154 8.69 -19.77 -10.70
C GLN A 154 9.81 -19.57 -9.66
N TYR A 155 9.83 -18.41 -8.98
CA TYR A 155 10.84 -18.14 -7.94
C TYR A 155 10.64 -19.02 -6.71
N ILE A 156 9.40 -19.24 -6.25
CA ILE A 156 9.11 -20.16 -5.15
C ILE A 156 9.65 -21.56 -5.47
N ALA A 157 9.37 -22.07 -6.68
CA ALA A 157 9.87 -23.37 -7.09
C ALA A 157 11.42 -23.46 -7.12
N ASN A 158 12.08 -22.40 -7.56
CA ASN A 158 13.55 -22.35 -7.64
C ASN A 158 14.23 -22.15 -6.27
N ILE A 159 13.61 -21.34 -5.40
CA ILE A 159 14.14 -21.03 -4.06
C ILE A 159 13.84 -22.19 -3.09
N ASN A 160 12.72 -22.90 -3.29
CA ASN A 160 12.25 -23.98 -2.44
C ASN A 160 12.24 -23.62 -0.93
N PRO A 161 11.48 -22.58 -0.55
CA PRO A 161 11.42 -22.11 0.83
C PRO A 161 10.68 -23.11 1.73
N VAL A 162 10.92 -23.05 3.04
CA VAL A 162 10.18 -23.87 4.01
C VAL A 162 8.74 -23.35 4.13
N HIS A 163 8.55 -22.02 4.04
CA HIS A 163 7.23 -21.39 4.06
C HIS A 163 7.14 -20.23 3.08
N VAL A 164 5.92 -19.99 2.61
CA VAL A 164 5.54 -18.81 1.83
C VAL A 164 4.32 -18.18 2.47
N LEU A 165 4.40 -16.90 2.84
CA LEU A 165 3.25 -16.10 3.25
C LEU A 165 2.99 -15.03 2.19
N ARG A 166 1.86 -15.13 1.51
CA ARG A 166 1.39 -14.15 0.54
C ARG A 166 0.48 -13.15 1.24
N ILE A 167 0.70 -11.88 0.99
CA ILE A 167 0.00 -10.77 1.64
C ILE A 167 -0.70 -9.95 0.57
N SER A 168 -2.01 -9.80 0.66
CA SER A 168 -2.77 -9.01 -0.32
C SER A 168 -4.13 -8.55 0.21
N ALA A 169 -4.60 -7.39 -0.28
CA ALA A 169 -5.99 -6.98 -0.16
C ALA A 169 -6.89 -7.62 -1.23
N THR A 170 -6.31 -8.25 -2.25
CA THR A 170 -7.02 -8.92 -3.36
C THR A 170 -6.25 -10.17 -3.75
N PRO A 171 -6.27 -11.24 -2.93
CA PRO A 171 -5.51 -12.45 -3.21
C PRO A 171 -6.03 -13.14 -4.47
N VAL A 172 -5.13 -13.74 -5.22
CA VAL A 172 -5.45 -14.47 -6.45
C VAL A 172 -4.99 -15.92 -6.41
N THR A 173 -4.19 -16.28 -5.43
CA THR A 173 -3.65 -17.62 -5.24
C THR A 173 -4.55 -18.42 -4.32
N VAL A 174 -4.76 -19.69 -4.66
CA VAL A 174 -5.33 -20.68 -3.75
C VAL A 174 -4.15 -21.30 -2.99
N ALA A 175 -4.11 -21.12 -1.68
CA ALA A 175 -3.09 -21.67 -0.80
C ALA A 175 -3.70 -22.75 0.11
N ASP A 176 -2.82 -23.49 0.78
CA ASP A 176 -3.24 -24.53 1.75
C ASP A 176 -4.01 -23.94 2.93
N HIS A 177 -3.64 -22.72 3.32
CA HIS A 177 -4.32 -21.95 4.37
C HIS A 177 -4.53 -20.49 3.94
N VAL A 178 -5.73 -19.97 4.21
CA VAL A 178 -6.09 -18.57 3.98
C VAL A 178 -6.56 -17.96 5.29
N GLU A 179 -5.77 -17.06 5.83
CA GLU A 179 -6.14 -16.23 6.98
C GLU A 179 -6.83 -14.97 6.47
N THR A 180 -8.05 -14.71 6.90
CA THR A 180 -8.88 -13.62 6.38
C THR A 180 -9.24 -12.64 7.48
N ILE A 181 -8.79 -11.40 7.33
CA ILE A 181 -9.25 -10.26 8.14
C ILE A 181 -10.44 -9.63 7.42
N THR A 182 -11.53 -9.46 8.13
CA THR A 182 -12.76 -8.89 7.59
C THR A 182 -12.79 -7.37 7.72
N ASP A 183 -13.58 -6.71 6.86
CA ASP A 183 -13.83 -5.27 6.99
C ASP A 183 -14.42 -4.92 8.37
N ASP A 184 -15.31 -5.76 8.91
CA ASP A 184 -15.97 -5.52 10.21
C ASP A 184 -14.97 -5.49 11.38
N GLU A 185 -13.94 -6.33 11.38
CA GLU A 185 -12.88 -6.31 12.38
C GLU A 185 -12.08 -5.01 12.31
N VAL A 186 -11.74 -4.57 11.10
CA VAL A 186 -10.94 -3.36 10.87
C VAL A 186 -11.76 -2.10 11.19
N ILE A 187 -13.07 -2.09 10.85
CA ILE A 187 -14.03 -1.04 11.23
C ILE A 187 -14.18 -1.00 12.75
N GLY A 188 -14.36 -2.17 13.38
CA GLY A 188 -14.51 -2.28 14.82
C GLY A 188 -13.30 -1.78 15.60
N ALA A 189 -12.12 -1.84 15.01
CA ALA A 189 -10.88 -1.25 15.55
C ALA A 189 -10.73 0.26 15.23
N GLY A 190 -11.61 0.86 14.43
CA GLY A 190 -11.56 2.26 14.07
C GLY A 190 -10.53 2.62 12.99
N LEU A 191 -9.92 1.63 12.34
CA LEU A 191 -8.85 1.86 11.35
C LEU A 191 -9.39 2.29 9.98
N ILE A 192 -10.58 1.85 9.62
CA ILE A 192 -11.26 2.24 8.37
C ILE A 192 -12.68 2.70 8.62
N ALA A 193 -13.19 3.56 7.74
CA ALA A 193 -14.54 4.10 7.82
C ALA A 193 -15.60 3.00 7.62
N LEU A 194 -16.73 3.12 8.33
CA LEU A 194 -17.87 2.20 8.29
C LEU A 194 -18.46 2.07 6.88
N GLY A 195 -18.45 3.12 6.09
CA GLY A 195 -19.07 3.13 4.77
C GLY A 195 -18.41 4.09 3.79
N ILE A 196 -18.83 3.93 2.54
CA ILE A 196 -18.45 4.80 1.42
C ILE A 196 -19.74 5.26 0.76
N SER A 197 -19.90 6.57 0.61
CA SER A 197 -20.97 7.12 -0.24
C SER A 197 -20.47 7.25 -1.67
N VAL A 198 -21.20 6.70 -2.63
CA VAL A 198 -20.85 6.77 -4.06
C VAL A 198 -21.90 7.63 -4.77
N ASN A 199 -21.45 8.70 -5.43
CA ASN A 199 -22.29 9.61 -6.23
C ASN A 199 -23.54 10.13 -5.48
N GLU A 200 -23.44 10.33 -4.17
CA GLU A 200 -24.54 10.85 -3.34
C GLU A 200 -24.95 12.25 -3.83
N GLY A 201 -26.21 12.40 -4.25
CA GLY A 201 -26.78 13.66 -4.74
C GLY A 201 -26.42 14.03 -6.18
N VAL A 202 -25.50 13.31 -6.88
CA VAL A 202 -25.06 13.63 -8.25
C VAL A 202 -26.24 13.59 -9.24
N THR A 203 -27.08 12.56 -9.18
CA THR A 203 -28.24 12.44 -10.09
C THR A 203 -29.21 13.61 -9.92
N GLN A 204 -29.46 14.04 -8.68
CA GLN A 204 -30.31 15.20 -8.40
C GLN A 204 -29.68 16.48 -8.90
N ALA A 205 -28.38 16.68 -8.67
CA ALA A 205 -27.65 17.87 -9.13
C ALA A 205 -27.65 17.99 -10.66
N ILE A 206 -27.48 16.88 -11.40
CA ILE A 206 -27.59 16.84 -12.87
C ILE A 206 -29.01 17.26 -13.32
N GLN A 207 -30.05 16.80 -12.64
CA GLN A 207 -31.41 17.15 -12.99
C GLN A 207 -31.76 18.63 -12.74
N GLU A 208 -31.16 19.22 -11.71
CA GLU A 208 -31.39 20.62 -11.32
C GLU A 208 -30.55 21.61 -12.18
N ASN A 209 -29.41 21.17 -12.71
CA ASN A 209 -28.45 22.04 -13.40
C ASN A 209 -28.21 21.62 -14.87
N ASN A 210 -29.22 21.72 -15.69
CA ASN A 210 -29.19 21.34 -17.12
C ASN A 210 -28.12 22.03 -18.01
N ASN A 211 -27.30 22.96 -17.48
CA ASN A 211 -26.33 23.76 -18.25
C ASN A 211 -24.91 23.79 -17.67
N LEU A 212 -24.65 23.09 -16.56
CA LEU A 212 -23.28 23.00 -16.02
C LEU A 212 -22.51 21.86 -16.67
N ASP A 213 -21.24 22.06 -16.86
CA ASP A 213 -20.27 21.05 -17.17
C ASP A 213 -20.26 20.01 -16.03
N ASP A 214 -20.48 18.75 -16.34
CA ASP A 214 -20.56 17.65 -15.35
C ASP A 214 -19.30 17.58 -14.47
N ASP A 215 -18.12 17.88 -15.05
CA ASP A 215 -16.85 17.85 -14.30
C ASP A 215 -16.78 19.00 -13.28
N LEU A 216 -17.22 20.20 -13.65
CA LEU A 216 -17.25 21.35 -12.74
C LEU A 216 -18.21 21.09 -11.58
N MET A 217 -19.40 20.55 -11.86
CA MET A 217 -20.37 20.19 -10.85
C MET A 217 -19.81 19.16 -9.86
N LEU A 218 -19.11 18.13 -10.34
CA LEU A 218 -18.47 17.12 -9.48
C LEU A 218 -17.41 17.74 -8.57
N LEU A 219 -16.62 18.70 -9.06
CA LEU A 219 -15.61 19.40 -8.26
C LEU A 219 -16.26 20.27 -7.16
N GLU A 220 -17.34 21.01 -7.49
CA GLU A 220 -18.09 21.80 -6.52
C GLU A 220 -18.72 20.93 -5.44
N MET A 221 -19.34 19.82 -5.80
CA MET A 221 -19.92 18.84 -4.86
C MET A 221 -18.82 18.24 -3.95
N ALA A 222 -17.66 17.91 -4.51
CA ALA A 222 -16.54 17.39 -3.74
C ALA A 222 -16.03 18.42 -2.71
N ASP A 223 -15.92 19.70 -3.08
CA ASP A 223 -15.53 20.75 -2.14
C ASP A 223 -16.58 21.00 -1.05
N GLN A 224 -17.86 20.97 -1.39
CA GLN A 224 -18.95 21.06 -0.41
C GLN A 224 -18.88 19.90 0.60
N LYS A 225 -18.67 18.66 0.11
CA LYS A 225 -18.51 17.49 0.98
C LYS A 225 -17.25 17.61 1.85
N ARG A 226 -16.14 18.09 1.28
CA ARG A 226 -14.90 18.37 2.02
C ARG A 226 -15.14 19.34 3.19
N LYS A 227 -15.82 20.46 2.92
CA LYS A 227 -16.17 21.45 3.93
C LYS A 227 -17.08 20.85 5.01
N ALA A 228 -18.06 20.04 4.64
CA ALA A 228 -18.96 19.37 5.57
C ALA A 228 -18.20 18.40 6.48
N ILE A 229 -17.32 17.56 5.92
CA ILE A 229 -16.49 16.64 6.71
C ILE A 229 -15.55 17.40 7.65
N LYS A 230 -14.96 18.52 7.18
CA LYS A 230 -14.13 19.38 8.04
C LYS A 230 -14.92 19.90 9.24
N ALA A 231 -16.13 20.40 9.00
CA ALA A 231 -16.99 20.90 10.08
C ALA A 231 -17.36 19.81 11.11
N GLU A 232 -17.53 18.56 10.68
CA GLU A 232 -17.77 17.45 11.62
C GLU A 232 -16.50 17.13 12.46
N TYR A 233 -15.31 17.13 11.86
CA TYR A 233 -14.07 16.98 12.63
C TYR A 233 -13.87 18.11 13.67
N GLU A 234 -14.15 19.36 13.26
CA GLU A 234 -14.08 20.52 14.15
C GLU A 234 -15.04 20.39 15.35
N LYS A 235 -16.27 19.89 15.14
CA LYS A 235 -17.24 19.62 16.23
C LYS A 235 -16.73 18.56 17.21
N LEU A 236 -15.95 17.60 16.72
CA LEU A 236 -15.32 16.55 17.55
C LEU A 236 -14.03 17.00 18.20
N GLY A 237 -13.55 18.22 17.94
CA GLY A 237 -12.26 18.73 18.44
C GLY A 237 -11.04 18.10 17.75
N ILE A 238 -11.23 17.52 16.56
CA ILE A 238 -10.17 16.85 15.79
C ILE A 238 -9.67 17.80 14.71
N ASP A 239 -8.37 18.11 14.71
CA ASP A 239 -7.74 19.01 13.73
C ASP A 239 -7.35 18.24 12.45
N VAL A 240 -8.33 17.99 11.60
CA VAL A 240 -8.15 17.36 10.29
C VAL A 240 -8.65 18.29 9.19
N ASN A 241 -7.81 18.56 8.20
CA ASN A 241 -8.20 19.24 6.97
C ASN A 241 -8.41 18.21 5.84
N PRO A 242 -9.66 17.81 5.55
CA PRO A 242 -9.92 16.76 4.55
C PRO A 242 -9.37 17.13 3.17
N LEU A 243 -8.83 16.14 2.47
CA LEU A 243 -8.27 16.27 1.14
C LEU A 243 -9.19 15.62 0.10
N VAL A 244 -9.45 16.34 -0.99
CA VAL A 244 -10.06 15.80 -2.21
C VAL A 244 -8.96 15.29 -3.12
N VAL A 245 -9.02 14.04 -3.51
CA VAL A 245 -8.10 13.46 -4.50
C VAL A 245 -8.81 13.34 -5.84
N ILE A 246 -8.21 13.87 -6.91
CA ILE A 246 -8.79 13.94 -8.26
C ILE A 246 -7.96 13.07 -9.19
N GLN A 247 -8.58 11.99 -9.68
CA GLN A 247 -7.92 11.01 -10.52
C GLN A 247 -8.18 11.23 -12.00
N PHE A 248 -7.12 11.39 -12.78
CA PHE A 248 -7.16 11.59 -14.24
C PHE A 248 -6.92 10.31 -15.02
N PRO A 249 -7.48 10.19 -16.24
CA PRO A 249 -7.09 9.17 -17.21
C PRO A 249 -5.67 9.42 -17.74
N ASN A 250 -5.07 8.38 -18.31
CA ASN A 250 -3.81 8.52 -19.04
C ASN A 250 -4.08 9.17 -20.41
N GLY A 251 -3.20 10.08 -20.86
CA GLY A 251 -3.20 10.58 -22.24
C GLY A 251 -4.03 11.83 -22.52
N TYR A 252 -4.64 12.48 -21.54
CA TYR A 252 -5.49 13.66 -21.73
C TYR A 252 -4.98 14.87 -20.91
N PRO A 253 -3.90 15.52 -21.34
CA PRO A 253 -3.35 16.68 -20.61
C PRO A 253 -4.34 17.85 -20.54
N GLU A 254 -5.17 18.06 -21.56
CA GLU A 254 -6.17 19.11 -21.62
C GLU A 254 -7.21 19.03 -20.48
N TRP A 255 -7.46 17.86 -19.95
CA TRP A 255 -8.36 17.70 -18.81
C TRP A 255 -7.73 18.23 -17.52
N ILE A 256 -6.42 18.13 -17.39
CA ILE A 256 -5.72 18.65 -16.23
C ILE A 256 -5.84 20.18 -16.21
N ASP A 257 -5.60 20.84 -17.35
CA ASP A 257 -5.71 22.30 -17.45
C ASP A 257 -7.13 22.78 -17.22
N ARG A 258 -8.12 22.07 -17.73
CA ARG A 258 -9.54 22.35 -17.50
C ARG A 258 -9.92 22.25 -16.03
N VAL A 259 -9.48 21.21 -15.32
CA VAL A 259 -9.73 21.04 -13.89
C VAL A 259 -9.00 22.10 -13.07
N LYS A 260 -7.76 22.44 -13.41
CA LYS A 260 -7.01 23.53 -12.78
C LYS A 260 -7.74 24.87 -12.95
N GLN A 261 -8.26 25.16 -14.14
CA GLN A 261 -9.06 26.35 -14.39
C GLN A 261 -10.35 26.35 -13.55
N ALA A 262 -11.08 25.23 -13.52
CA ALA A 262 -12.28 25.09 -12.71
C ALA A 262 -12.02 25.30 -11.21
N LEU A 263 -10.93 24.72 -10.67
CA LEU A 263 -10.51 24.97 -9.28
C LEU A 263 -10.13 26.45 -9.06
N SER A 264 -9.48 27.09 -10.03
CA SER A 264 -9.18 28.53 -9.96
C SER A 264 -10.46 29.37 -9.90
N ASP A 265 -11.46 29.07 -10.72
CA ASP A 265 -12.76 29.74 -10.73
C ASP A 265 -13.54 29.55 -9.42
N MET A 266 -13.34 28.40 -8.75
CA MET A 266 -13.84 28.11 -7.41
C MET A 266 -13.06 28.82 -6.28
N GLY A 267 -12.01 29.61 -6.61
CA GLY A 267 -11.18 30.33 -5.65
C GLY A 267 -9.95 29.55 -5.15
N TYR A 268 -9.55 28.51 -5.86
CA TYR A 268 -8.38 27.67 -5.56
C TYR A 268 -7.35 27.69 -6.71
N PRO A 269 -6.78 28.83 -7.09
CA PRO A 269 -5.72 28.88 -8.10
C PRO A 269 -4.48 28.11 -7.60
N GLU A 270 -3.67 27.59 -8.51
CA GLU A 270 -2.43 26.87 -8.15
C GLU A 270 -1.52 27.69 -7.23
N SER A 271 -1.47 29.01 -7.44
CA SER A 271 -0.70 29.94 -6.60
C SER A 271 -1.20 30.08 -5.16
N SER A 272 -2.39 29.56 -4.85
CA SER A 272 -2.96 29.62 -3.50
C SER A 272 -2.30 28.68 -2.49
N GLY A 273 -1.53 27.69 -2.94
CA GLY A 273 -1.00 26.61 -2.10
C GLY A 273 -2.03 25.57 -1.67
N PHE A 274 -3.27 25.63 -2.20
CA PHE A 274 -4.33 24.68 -1.84
C PHE A 274 -4.46 23.52 -2.82
N VAL A 275 -3.80 23.59 -3.96
CA VAL A 275 -3.84 22.57 -5.02
C VAL A 275 -2.45 22.00 -5.22
N ALA A 276 -2.32 20.70 -5.11
CA ALA A 276 -1.10 19.96 -5.41
C ALA A 276 -1.28 19.10 -6.66
N SER A 277 -0.23 18.95 -7.45
CA SER A 277 -0.16 18.04 -8.59
C SER A 277 0.85 16.95 -8.32
N TRP A 278 0.49 15.70 -8.63
CA TRP A 278 1.39 14.56 -8.53
C TRP A 278 1.32 13.70 -9.79
N PHE A 279 2.14 14.06 -10.74
CA PHE A 279 2.25 13.38 -12.03
C PHE A 279 3.68 12.85 -12.25
N SER A 280 3.89 12.06 -13.29
CA SER A 280 5.23 11.63 -13.68
C SER A 280 6.06 12.85 -14.09
N GLY A 281 7.09 13.18 -13.30
CA GLY A 281 7.96 14.34 -13.53
C GLY A 281 7.46 15.68 -12.97
N ASP A 282 6.28 15.69 -12.34
CA ASP A 282 5.70 16.87 -11.67
C ASP A 282 5.22 16.45 -10.27
N HIS A 283 6.01 16.75 -9.27
CA HIS A 283 5.74 16.39 -7.86
C HIS A 283 5.73 17.67 -7.02
N PRO A 284 4.91 17.72 -5.95
CA PRO A 284 4.96 18.82 -5.00
C PRO A 284 6.34 18.92 -4.36
N ASP A 285 6.80 20.12 -4.10
CA ASP A 285 8.09 20.38 -3.44
C ASP A 285 8.16 19.76 -2.04
N ASN A 286 7.02 19.66 -1.36
CA ASN A 286 6.88 19.05 -0.04
C ASN A 286 5.74 18.02 -0.01
N PRO A 287 5.99 16.77 -0.43
CA PRO A 287 4.97 15.73 -0.44
C PRO A 287 4.45 15.36 0.96
N GLU A 288 5.22 15.61 2.02
CA GLU A 288 4.80 15.35 3.41
C GLU A 288 3.64 16.24 3.83
N GLU A 289 3.56 17.50 3.32
CA GLU A 289 2.42 18.38 3.60
C GLU A 289 1.08 17.84 3.08
N ILE A 290 1.11 16.98 2.07
CA ILE A 290 -0.11 16.34 1.55
C ILE A 290 -0.67 15.36 2.58
N THR A 291 0.19 14.64 3.30
CA THR A 291 -0.20 13.56 4.22
C THR A 291 -0.46 14.03 5.65
N LYS A 292 0.06 15.20 6.05
CA LYS A 292 -0.22 15.78 7.38
C LYS A 292 -1.71 16.00 7.57
N LEU A 293 -2.27 15.60 8.72
CA LEU A 293 -3.70 15.66 9.00
C LEU A 293 -4.30 17.05 8.80
N ASN A 294 -3.60 18.09 9.24
CA ASN A 294 -4.02 19.50 9.10
C ASN A 294 -3.32 20.25 7.96
N GLY A 295 -2.64 19.53 7.04
CA GLY A 295 -1.95 20.11 5.89
C GLY A 295 -2.84 21.06 5.07
N GLU A 296 -2.24 22.10 4.46
CA GLU A 296 -2.99 23.16 3.79
C GLU A 296 -3.63 22.76 2.45
N TYR A 297 -3.06 21.77 1.77
CA TYR A 297 -3.61 21.28 0.51
C TYR A 297 -5.04 20.80 0.69
N ARG A 298 -5.93 21.17 -0.22
CA ARG A 298 -7.36 20.79 -0.26
C ARG A 298 -7.67 19.87 -1.41
N PHE A 299 -6.87 19.95 -2.47
CA PHE A 299 -7.01 19.15 -3.69
C PHE A 299 -5.67 18.56 -4.08
N LEU A 300 -5.68 17.29 -4.47
CA LEU A 300 -4.53 16.59 -5.05
C LEU A 300 -4.89 16.01 -6.41
N LEU A 301 -4.23 16.46 -7.45
CA LEU A 301 -4.39 16.00 -8.82
C LEU A 301 -3.40 14.90 -9.12
N PHE A 302 -3.87 13.73 -9.58
CA PHE A 302 -2.98 12.59 -9.86
C PHE A 302 -3.48 11.69 -10.98
N LYS A 303 -2.58 10.85 -11.55
CA LYS A 303 -2.93 9.77 -12.49
C LYS A 303 -2.84 8.38 -11.85
N GLN A 304 -1.63 7.95 -11.54
CA GLN A 304 -1.35 6.61 -10.97
C GLN A 304 -0.49 6.66 -9.70
N ALA A 305 0.20 7.76 -9.45
CA ALA A 305 1.26 7.87 -8.44
C ALA A 305 0.84 7.46 -7.02
N ILE A 306 -0.41 7.70 -6.64
CA ILE A 306 -0.93 7.40 -5.30
C ILE A 306 -1.60 6.02 -5.18
N ALA A 307 -1.60 5.22 -6.25
CA ALA A 307 -2.27 3.91 -6.25
C ALA A 307 -1.54 2.86 -5.39
N THR A 308 -0.25 3.05 -5.14
CA THR A 308 0.58 2.11 -4.38
C THR A 308 1.47 2.84 -3.38
N GLY A 309 1.48 2.40 -2.14
CA GLY A 309 2.39 2.90 -1.09
C GLY A 309 2.01 4.24 -0.44
N TRP A 310 1.06 5.00 -0.99
CA TRP A 310 0.68 6.29 -0.43
C TRP A 310 -0.28 6.14 0.74
N ASP A 311 0.05 6.76 1.86
CA ASP A 311 -0.78 6.82 3.06
C ASP A 311 -1.20 8.25 3.37
N CYS A 312 -2.51 8.51 3.40
CA CYS A 312 -3.06 9.82 3.67
C CYS A 312 -4.46 9.69 4.32
N PRO A 313 -4.53 9.54 5.64
CA PRO A 313 -5.81 9.36 6.36
C PRO A 313 -6.79 10.52 6.19
N ARG A 314 -6.32 11.72 5.86
CA ARG A 314 -7.17 12.88 5.57
C ARG A 314 -7.74 12.93 4.14
N ALA A 315 -7.32 12.05 3.24
CA ALA A 315 -7.93 11.89 1.92
C ALA A 315 -9.30 11.20 2.08
N LYS A 316 -10.38 11.97 2.02
CA LYS A 316 -11.75 11.50 2.31
C LYS A 316 -12.67 11.50 1.11
N ILE A 317 -12.28 12.14 0.02
CA ILE A 317 -13.10 12.30 -1.17
C ILE A 317 -12.25 11.95 -2.39
N LEU A 318 -12.81 11.07 -3.23
CA LEU A 318 -12.23 10.71 -4.52
C LEU A 318 -13.15 11.20 -5.65
N VAL A 319 -12.65 12.10 -6.48
CA VAL A 319 -13.23 12.45 -7.76
C VAL A 319 -12.51 11.68 -8.85
N LYS A 320 -13.24 10.85 -9.57
CA LYS A 320 -12.68 10.00 -10.60
C LYS A 320 -13.16 10.46 -11.97
N LEU A 321 -12.31 11.17 -12.69
CA LEU A 321 -12.55 11.66 -14.05
C LEU A 321 -12.18 10.60 -15.11
N ARG A 322 -12.01 9.37 -14.69
CA ARG A 322 -11.53 8.26 -15.49
C ARG A 322 -12.61 7.20 -15.61
N GLU A 323 -12.99 6.83 -16.82
CA GLU A 323 -13.74 5.63 -17.07
C GLU A 323 -12.84 4.38 -17.02
N GLY A 324 -13.36 3.31 -16.45
CA GLY A 324 -12.65 2.02 -16.38
C GLY A 324 -11.56 1.98 -15.31
N GLY A 325 -10.68 1.05 -15.44
CA GLY A 325 -9.68 0.62 -14.48
C GLY A 325 -9.98 -0.81 -14.04
N THR A 326 -8.94 -1.57 -13.66
CA THR A 326 -9.17 -2.91 -13.11
C THR A 326 -9.90 -2.79 -11.78
N GLU A 327 -10.76 -3.75 -11.47
CA GLU A 327 -11.47 -3.84 -10.19
C GLU A 327 -10.50 -3.68 -8.99
N ARG A 328 -9.34 -4.32 -9.08
CA ARG A 328 -8.28 -4.24 -8.08
C ARG A 328 -7.73 -2.84 -7.86
N PHE A 329 -7.49 -2.11 -8.95
CA PHE A 329 -7.03 -0.72 -8.86
C PHE A 329 -8.07 0.17 -8.19
N ASN A 330 -9.35 -0.06 -8.47
CA ASN A 330 -10.45 0.64 -7.82
C ASN A 330 -10.52 0.32 -6.32
N ILE A 331 -10.42 -0.96 -5.93
CA ILE A 331 -10.40 -1.39 -4.54
C ILE A 331 -9.25 -0.74 -3.78
N GLN A 332 -8.05 -0.71 -4.34
CA GLN A 332 -6.89 -0.08 -3.70
C GLN A 332 -7.06 1.43 -3.54
N THR A 333 -7.54 2.13 -4.57
CA THR A 333 -7.73 3.59 -4.52
C THR A 333 -8.82 3.97 -3.53
N VAL A 334 -9.95 3.26 -3.57
CA VAL A 334 -11.08 3.47 -2.65
C VAL A 334 -10.69 3.09 -1.22
N GLY A 335 -9.96 2.01 -1.03
CA GLY A 335 -9.49 1.59 0.29
C GLY A 335 -8.61 2.64 0.99
N ARG A 336 -7.91 3.50 0.23
CA ARG A 336 -7.09 4.58 0.81
C ARG A 336 -7.90 5.70 1.41
N ILE A 337 -9.04 6.07 0.80
CA ILE A 337 -9.91 7.13 1.35
C ILE A 337 -10.74 6.66 2.54
N ARG A 338 -10.80 5.34 2.80
CA ARG A 338 -11.48 4.77 3.96
C ARG A 338 -10.66 4.87 5.25
N ARG A 339 -9.35 5.08 5.18
CA ARG A 339 -8.50 5.16 6.38
C ARG A 339 -8.98 6.25 7.32
N MET A 340 -8.99 5.94 8.61
CA MET A 340 -9.32 6.90 9.64
C MET A 340 -8.04 7.59 10.13
N PRO A 341 -8.08 8.89 10.47
CA PRO A 341 -6.99 9.54 11.17
C PRO A 341 -6.87 8.93 12.58
N GLU A 342 -5.64 8.61 12.97
CA GLU A 342 -5.31 8.15 14.31
C GLU A 342 -5.32 9.31 15.30
#